data_33e1e688432ab8e8e7d2265af9b8eb40
#
_entry.id   33e1e688432ab8e8e7d2265af9b8eb40
#
_cell.length_a   1.000
_cell.length_b   1.000
_cell.length_c   1.000
_cell.angle_alpha   90.00
_cell.angle_beta   90.00
_cell.angle_gamma   90.00
#
_symmetry.space_group_name_H-M   'P 1'
#
loop_
_entity.id
_entity.type
_entity.pdbx_description
1 polymer ?
#
loop_
_entity_poly.entity_id
_entity_poly.type
_entity_poly.pdbx_seq_one_letter_code
_entity_poly.pdbx_strand_id
1 'polypeptide(L)'
;PAPFFFQATLAFFWLMAFSSATHDIAADGFYMLALDTNRQALYVGVRSTFYRVATIMGQGLLIILAGLIESATGTEPLRIDVEVQPGQSRTEFRLPETAAVPSGHSGELHFLTAPGPVTISTAGIPQDSLKRWLQLVEAQNRANGFLTSGEQPGTAVRNVAEAGWWTIHVSEPLGGWSRRRFGERREAAVVSGFSGDIAVAAVSLSGCPEPGREVVLNTSMNRGDRSVSLVHGDRLTFDETNWNRPAYIVFQADPKLEQSSSAEYKGLSGNIPFAWSVTFFVLAGLFVLFGLWHRFALPRPGSD
;
A
#
# COMPACT_ATOMS: atom_id res chain seq x y z
N PRO A 1 10.66 -13.10 5.94
CA PRO A 1 11.68 -12.16 5.49
C PRO A 1 13.02 -12.48 6.13
N ALA A 2 14.13 -12.32 5.37
CA ALA A 2 15.47 -12.57 5.89
C ALA A 2 15.73 -11.66 7.11
N PRO A 3 16.40 -12.15 8.17
CA PRO A 3 16.59 -11.38 9.41
C PRO A 3 17.37 -10.07 9.23
N PHE A 4 18.09 -9.93 8.10
CA PHE A 4 18.86 -8.73 7.75
C PHE A 4 18.23 -7.89 6.63
N PHE A 5 16.95 -8.10 6.34
CA PHE A 5 16.28 -7.40 5.23
C PHE A 5 16.40 -5.87 5.32
N PHE A 6 16.13 -5.30 6.49
CA PHE A 6 16.18 -3.85 6.68
C PHE A 6 17.59 -3.29 6.52
N GLN A 7 18.59 -3.95 7.13
CA GLN A 7 19.99 -3.53 7.05
C GLN A 7 20.52 -3.62 5.62
N ALA A 8 20.20 -4.72 4.91
CA ALA A 8 20.56 -4.89 3.51
C ALA A 8 19.94 -3.80 2.63
N THR A 9 18.64 -3.53 2.79
CA THR A 9 17.96 -2.46 2.05
C THR A 9 18.60 -1.10 2.30
N LEU A 10 18.89 -0.77 3.56
CA LEU A 10 19.55 0.49 3.90
C LEU A 10 20.96 0.59 3.30
N ALA A 11 21.74 -0.50 3.29
CA ALA A 11 23.04 -0.55 2.68
C ALA A 11 22.99 -0.31 1.16
N PHE A 12 22.01 -0.90 0.47
CA PHE A 12 21.79 -0.67 -0.96
C PHE A 12 21.38 0.79 -1.25
N PHE A 13 20.52 1.40 -0.45
CA PHE A 13 20.19 2.82 -0.60
C PHE A 13 21.41 3.72 -0.39
N TRP A 14 22.26 3.41 0.59
CA TRP A 14 23.52 4.12 0.82
C TRP A 14 24.47 4.02 -0.36
N LEU A 15 24.65 2.80 -0.89
CA LEU A 15 25.49 2.55 -2.05
C LEU A 15 24.96 3.30 -3.29
N MET A 16 23.65 3.30 -3.51
CA MET A 16 23.00 4.01 -4.60
C MET A 16 23.18 5.52 -4.47
N ALA A 17 22.99 6.09 -3.29
CA ALA A 17 23.18 7.51 -3.04
C ALA A 17 24.64 7.94 -3.28
N PHE A 18 25.61 7.15 -2.81
CA PHE A 18 27.03 7.38 -3.03
C PHE A 18 27.40 7.30 -4.51
N SER A 19 26.91 6.28 -5.21
CA SER A 19 27.12 6.12 -6.64
C SER A 19 26.54 7.26 -7.45
N SER A 20 25.34 7.72 -7.11
CA SER A 20 24.69 8.89 -7.75
C SER A 20 25.51 10.16 -7.53
N ALA A 21 25.93 10.43 -6.31
CA ALA A 21 26.76 11.61 -6.00
C ALA A 21 28.10 11.59 -6.76
N THR A 22 28.75 10.42 -6.84
CA THR A 22 30.00 10.24 -7.59
C THR A 22 29.79 10.48 -9.08
N HIS A 23 28.69 9.96 -9.65
CA HIS A 23 28.33 10.23 -11.05
C HIS A 23 28.09 11.71 -11.32
N ASP A 24 27.40 12.41 -10.44
CA ASP A 24 27.13 13.85 -10.59
C ASP A 24 28.42 14.67 -10.58
N ILE A 25 29.36 14.37 -9.66
CA ILE A 25 30.67 15.03 -9.62
C ILE A 25 31.46 14.77 -10.90
N ALA A 26 31.45 13.52 -11.40
CA ALA A 26 32.16 13.19 -12.64
C ALA A 26 31.53 13.90 -13.84
N ALA A 27 30.20 13.95 -13.92
CA ALA A 27 29.49 14.67 -14.98
C ALA A 27 29.76 16.17 -14.95
N ASP A 28 29.80 16.78 -13.76
CA ASP A 28 30.13 18.19 -13.60
C ASP A 28 31.58 18.50 -14.00
N GLY A 29 32.51 17.64 -13.59
CA GLY A 29 33.93 17.77 -14.00
C GLY A 29 34.10 17.66 -15.53
N PHE A 30 33.45 16.70 -16.16
CA PHE A 30 33.45 16.56 -17.61
C PHE A 30 32.84 17.76 -18.31
N TYR A 31 31.75 18.31 -17.81
CA TYR A 31 31.10 19.50 -18.33
C TYR A 31 32.01 20.73 -18.29
N MET A 32 32.77 20.90 -17.22
CA MET A 32 33.73 22.01 -17.06
C MET A 32 34.94 21.86 -17.98
N LEU A 33 35.40 20.64 -18.25
CA LEU A 33 36.54 20.38 -19.12
C LEU A 33 36.20 20.43 -20.61
N ALA A 34 35.00 20.03 -20.99
CA ALA A 34 34.58 19.85 -22.39
C ALA A 34 34.02 21.13 -23.03
N LEU A 35 33.62 22.14 -22.25
CA LEU A 35 32.93 23.33 -22.72
C LEU A 35 33.65 24.61 -22.33
N ASP A 36 33.67 25.59 -23.25
CA ASP A 36 34.10 26.96 -22.96
C ASP A 36 33.08 27.69 -22.04
N THR A 37 33.51 28.77 -21.41
CA THR A 37 32.72 29.54 -20.42
C THR A 37 31.37 30.02 -20.97
N ASN A 38 31.30 30.41 -22.24
CA ASN A 38 30.08 30.91 -22.86
C ASN A 38 29.06 29.75 -23.07
N ARG A 39 29.55 28.62 -23.51
CA ARG A 39 28.71 27.40 -23.70
C ARG A 39 28.28 26.82 -22.35
N GLN A 40 29.14 26.86 -21.33
CA GLN A 40 28.76 26.45 -19.98
C GLN A 40 27.55 27.26 -19.51
N ALA A 41 27.55 28.59 -19.67
CA ALA A 41 26.44 29.45 -19.27
C ALA A 41 25.13 29.09 -20.04
N LEU A 42 25.20 28.81 -21.34
CA LEU A 42 24.06 28.44 -22.15
C LEU A 42 23.47 27.10 -21.72
N TYR A 43 24.32 26.10 -21.47
CA TYR A 43 23.87 24.75 -21.19
C TYR A 43 23.42 24.52 -19.73
N VAL A 44 23.71 25.43 -18.80
CA VAL A 44 23.18 25.36 -17.42
C VAL A 44 21.66 25.31 -17.40
N GLY A 45 20.98 26.16 -18.17
CA GLY A 45 19.53 26.17 -18.28
C GLY A 45 18.96 24.88 -18.90
N VAL A 46 19.61 24.40 -19.97
CA VAL A 46 19.23 23.14 -20.64
C VAL A 46 19.35 21.96 -19.68
N ARG A 47 20.46 21.84 -18.95
CA ARG A 47 20.68 20.80 -17.95
C ARG A 47 19.61 20.82 -16.85
N SER A 48 19.31 22.00 -16.32
CA SER A 48 18.26 22.15 -15.29
C SER A 48 16.89 21.69 -15.80
N THR A 49 16.57 22.00 -17.04
CA THR A 49 15.31 21.57 -17.67
C THR A 49 15.25 20.05 -17.83
N PHE A 50 16.29 19.43 -18.34
CA PHE A 50 16.36 17.98 -18.49
C PHE A 50 16.33 17.26 -17.12
N TYR A 51 16.96 17.81 -16.10
CA TYR A 51 16.88 17.27 -14.75
C TYR A 51 15.44 17.24 -14.22
N ARG A 52 14.69 18.34 -14.40
CA ARG A 52 13.28 18.42 -14.00
C ARG A 52 12.41 17.41 -14.78
N VAL A 53 12.60 17.32 -16.10
CA VAL A 53 11.89 16.35 -16.93
C VAL A 53 12.21 14.92 -16.47
N ALA A 54 13.48 14.60 -16.25
CA ALA A 54 13.89 13.28 -15.77
C ALA A 54 13.31 12.95 -14.39
N THR A 55 13.24 13.92 -13.50
CA THR A 55 12.61 13.74 -12.18
C THR A 55 11.12 13.43 -12.28
N ILE A 56 10.38 14.21 -13.08
CA ILE A 56 8.93 13.99 -13.30
C ILE A 56 8.68 12.63 -13.95
N MET A 57 9.45 12.30 -15.00
CA MET A 57 9.31 11.02 -15.69
C MET A 57 9.71 9.85 -14.79
N GLY A 58 10.81 9.96 -14.06
CA GLY A 58 11.27 8.91 -13.16
C GLY A 58 10.28 8.61 -12.03
N GLN A 59 9.74 9.64 -11.40
CA GLN A 59 8.76 9.46 -10.33
C GLN A 59 7.38 8.99 -10.86
N GLY A 60 6.92 9.51 -12.00
CA GLY A 60 5.61 9.17 -12.54
C GLY A 60 5.62 7.86 -13.33
N LEU A 61 6.54 7.72 -14.29
CA LEU A 61 6.53 6.61 -15.24
C LEU A 61 6.82 5.26 -14.57
N LEU A 62 7.74 5.24 -13.59
CA LEU A 62 8.06 4.01 -12.85
C LEU A 62 6.88 3.51 -12.01
N ILE A 63 6.15 4.43 -11.38
CA ILE A 63 4.96 4.09 -10.61
C ILE A 63 3.85 3.56 -11.52
N ILE A 64 3.65 4.21 -12.68
CA ILE A 64 2.68 3.75 -13.69
C ILE A 64 3.07 2.37 -14.21
N LEU A 65 4.35 2.14 -14.52
CA LEU A 65 4.84 0.85 -14.98
C LEU A 65 4.62 -0.25 -13.93
N ALA A 66 4.98 0.01 -12.68
CA ALA A 66 4.73 -0.93 -11.59
C ALA A 66 3.23 -1.24 -11.44
N GLY A 67 2.38 -0.22 -11.49
CA GLY A 67 0.92 -0.38 -11.41
C GLY A 67 0.33 -1.17 -12.59
N LEU A 68 0.84 -0.98 -13.80
CA LEU A 68 0.43 -1.75 -14.97
C LEU A 68 0.81 -3.24 -14.85
N ILE A 69 2.03 -3.52 -14.39
CA ILE A 69 2.49 -4.91 -14.19
C ILE A 69 1.69 -5.56 -13.05
N GLU A 70 1.45 -4.84 -11.95
CA GLU A 70 0.61 -5.31 -10.85
C GLU A 70 -0.80 -5.66 -11.35
N SER A 71 -1.43 -4.76 -12.10
CA SER A 71 -2.76 -4.99 -12.67
C SER A 71 -2.79 -6.17 -13.65
N ALA A 72 -1.74 -6.35 -14.44
CA ALA A 72 -1.65 -7.44 -15.41
C ALA A 72 -1.36 -8.82 -14.78
N THR A 73 -0.86 -8.84 -13.55
CA THR A 73 -0.52 -10.08 -12.83
C THR A 73 -1.57 -10.46 -11.78
N GLY A 74 -2.59 -9.65 -11.61
CA GLY A 74 -3.66 -9.83 -10.63
C GLY A 74 -4.94 -10.43 -11.22
N THR A 75 -5.89 -10.69 -10.33
CA THR A 75 -7.27 -11.02 -10.69
C THR A 75 -8.07 -9.75 -11.00
N GLU A 76 -9.28 -9.91 -11.53
CA GLU A 76 -10.19 -8.77 -11.71
C GLU A 76 -10.36 -7.99 -10.40
N PRO A 77 -10.29 -6.64 -10.44
CA PRO A 77 -10.40 -5.82 -9.25
C PRO A 77 -11.76 -5.97 -8.56
N LEU A 78 -11.75 -6.30 -7.28
CA LEU A 78 -12.94 -6.27 -6.44
C LEU A 78 -13.39 -4.83 -6.20
N ARG A 79 -14.69 -4.56 -6.37
CA ARG A 79 -15.32 -3.29 -5.99
C ARG A 79 -16.27 -3.50 -4.84
N ILE A 80 -16.18 -2.65 -3.83
CA ILE A 80 -17.06 -2.66 -2.67
C ILE A 80 -17.59 -1.25 -2.50
N ASP A 81 -18.89 -1.10 -2.75
CA ASP A 81 -19.58 0.16 -2.51
C ASP A 81 -20.09 0.17 -1.07
N VAL A 82 -19.76 1.23 -0.34
CA VAL A 82 -20.18 1.42 1.04
C VAL A 82 -21.09 2.64 1.11
N GLU A 83 -22.30 2.46 1.62
CA GLU A 83 -23.28 3.52 1.79
C GLU A 83 -23.58 3.75 3.26
N VAL A 84 -23.42 4.98 3.70
CA VAL A 84 -23.81 5.41 5.04
C VAL A 84 -25.16 6.07 4.97
N GLN A 85 -26.13 5.53 5.71
CA GLN A 85 -27.51 6.02 5.69
C GLN A 85 -27.97 6.42 7.10
N PRO A 86 -28.81 7.46 7.24
CA PRO A 86 -29.42 7.77 8.51
C PRO A 86 -30.23 6.58 9.03
N GLY A 87 -30.01 6.23 10.28
CA GLY A 87 -30.69 5.08 10.86
C GLY A 87 -30.49 4.95 12.35
N GLN A 88 -31.14 3.98 12.95
CA GLN A 88 -30.97 3.62 14.35
C GLN A 88 -29.75 2.69 14.53
N SER A 89 -29.10 2.78 15.70
CA SER A 89 -28.01 1.87 16.03
C SER A 89 -28.50 0.41 16.08
N ARG A 90 -27.65 -0.48 15.59
CA ARG A 90 -27.95 -1.92 15.63
C ARG A 90 -27.84 -2.45 17.04
N THR A 91 -28.75 -3.28 17.43
CA THR A 91 -28.69 -4.04 18.68
C THR A 91 -27.99 -5.38 18.50
N GLU A 92 -28.07 -5.95 17.29
CA GLU A 92 -27.42 -7.22 16.94
C GLU A 92 -26.44 -7.04 15.79
N PHE A 93 -25.30 -7.70 15.92
CA PHE A 93 -24.27 -7.77 14.90
C PHE A 93 -24.17 -9.21 14.37
N ARG A 94 -24.35 -9.36 13.06
CA ARG A 94 -24.19 -10.64 12.37
C ARG A 94 -23.17 -10.49 11.27
N LEU A 95 -22.29 -11.50 11.16
CA LEU A 95 -21.37 -11.59 10.03
C LEU A 95 -22.15 -11.94 8.76
N PRO A 96 -21.89 -11.23 7.65
CA PRO A 96 -22.52 -11.58 6.38
C PRO A 96 -22.01 -12.94 5.87
N GLU A 97 -22.90 -13.66 5.21
CA GLU A 97 -22.50 -14.86 4.46
C GLU A 97 -21.88 -14.43 3.13
N THR A 98 -20.89 -15.17 2.67
CA THR A 98 -20.33 -14.99 1.33
C THR A 98 -21.34 -15.40 0.27
N ALA A 99 -21.27 -14.77 -0.90
CA ALA A 99 -21.96 -15.28 -2.07
C ALA A 99 -21.54 -16.75 -2.30
N ALA A 100 -22.50 -17.61 -2.60
CA ALA A 100 -22.23 -19.04 -2.81
C ALA A 100 -21.14 -19.20 -3.89
N VAL A 101 -20.10 -19.97 -3.55
CA VAL A 101 -19.05 -20.33 -4.52
C VAL A 101 -19.71 -21.20 -5.59
N PRO A 102 -19.68 -20.82 -6.88
CA PRO A 102 -20.19 -21.66 -7.94
C PRO A 102 -19.42 -22.98 -7.97
N SER A 103 -20.10 -24.08 -7.82
CA SER A 103 -19.50 -25.41 -7.88
C SER A 103 -18.95 -25.67 -9.29
N GLY A 104 -17.65 -25.82 -9.42
CA GLY A 104 -16.99 -26.40 -10.56
C GLY A 104 -16.63 -25.45 -11.69
N HIS A 105 -15.62 -24.58 -11.51
CA HIS A 105 -15.08 -23.82 -12.63
C HIS A 105 -13.55 -23.83 -12.64
N SER A 106 -13.03 -24.37 -13.71
CA SER A 106 -11.69 -24.09 -14.25
C SER A 106 -11.74 -22.77 -15.03
N GLY A 107 -11.97 -21.64 -14.33
CA GLY A 107 -12.02 -20.30 -14.90
C GLY A 107 -10.99 -19.40 -14.25
N GLU A 108 -10.83 -18.21 -14.80
CA GLU A 108 -10.01 -17.16 -14.22
C GLU A 108 -10.46 -16.87 -12.78
N LEU A 109 -9.50 -16.82 -11.84
CA LEU A 109 -9.78 -16.54 -10.44
C LEU A 109 -10.32 -15.13 -10.28
N HIS A 110 -11.41 -14.96 -9.54
CA HIS A 110 -11.96 -13.66 -9.19
C HIS A 110 -12.50 -13.67 -7.74
N PHE A 111 -12.65 -12.50 -7.16
CA PHE A 111 -13.19 -12.36 -5.83
C PHE A 111 -14.72 -12.35 -5.87
N LEU A 112 -15.32 -13.06 -4.93
CA LEU A 112 -16.75 -13.12 -4.70
C LEU A 112 -17.11 -12.30 -3.47
N THR A 113 -18.13 -11.47 -3.56
CA THR A 113 -18.73 -10.73 -2.45
C THR A 113 -20.25 -10.73 -2.60
N ALA A 114 -20.96 -10.40 -1.52
CA ALA A 114 -22.41 -10.26 -1.60
C ALA A 114 -22.78 -9.13 -2.57
N PRO A 115 -23.82 -9.29 -3.39
CA PRO A 115 -24.25 -8.25 -4.32
C PRO A 115 -24.86 -7.05 -3.58
N GLY A 116 -24.61 -5.84 -4.09
CA GLY A 116 -25.13 -4.59 -3.55
C GLY A 116 -24.18 -3.88 -2.57
N PRO A 117 -24.55 -2.66 -2.18
CA PRO A 117 -23.71 -1.86 -1.30
C PRO A 117 -23.71 -2.37 0.14
N VAL A 118 -22.60 -2.21 0.81
CA VAL A 118 -22.48 -2.44 2.25
C VAL A 118 -23.03 -1.22 2.98
N THR A 119 -24.11 -1.41 3.73
CA THR A 119 -24.83 -0.30 4.40
C THR A 119 -24.35 -0.13 5.83
N ILE A 120 -24.00 1.10 6.21
CA ILE A 120 -23.63 1.51 7.57
C ILE A 120 -24.64 2.54 8.06
N SER A 121 -25.04 2.49 9.34
CA SER A 121 -25.85 3.53 9.97
C SER A 121 -24.99 4.74 10.38
N THR A 122 -25.56 5.94 10.37
CA THR A 122 -24.91 7.12 10.97
C THR A 122 -25.01 7.13 12.50
N ALA A 123 -25.81 6.22 13.10
CA ALA A 123 -25.98 6.17 14.54
C ALA A 123 -24.70 5.71 15.24
N GLY A 124 -24.37 6.35 16.35
CA GLY A 124 -23.28 5.91 17.21
C GLY A 124 -23.62 4.60 17.94
N ILE A 125 -22.63 3.75 18.10
CA ILE A 125 -22.73 2.51 18.89
C ILE A 125 -21.86 2.58 20.15
N PRO A 126 -22.25 1.88 21.24
CA PRO A 126 -21.43 1.83 22.46
C PRO A 126 -20.06 1.23 22.15
N GLN A 127 -19.01 1.83 22.71
CA GLN A 127 -17.62 1.40 22.49
C GLN A 127 -17.36 -0.07 22.83
N ASP A 128 -17.98 -0.58 23.90
CA ASP A 128 -17.83 -1.98 24.29
C ASP A 128 -18.47 -2.93 23.29
N SER A 129 -19.54 -2.50 22.61
CA SER A 129 -20.16 -3.26 21.52
C SER A 129 -19.25 -3.25 20.30
N LEU A 130 -18.70 -2.10 19.93
CA LEU A 130 -17.72 -2.00 18.83
C LEU A 130 -16.51 -2.91 19.06
N LYS A 131 -15.91 -2.85 20.25
CA LYS A 131 -14.77 -3.72 20.60
C LYS A 131 -15.11 -5.21 20.47
N ARG A 132 -16.25 -5.62 20.99
CA ARG A 132 -16.71 -7.02 20.89
C ARG A 132 -16.93 -7.44 19.44
N TRP A 133 -17.52 -6.58 18.61
CA TRP A 133 -17.77 -6.88 17.21
C TRP A 133 -16.48 -6.97 16.40
N LEU A 134 -15.54 -6.05 16.62
CA LEU A 134 -14.21 -6.12 15.98
C LEU A 134 -13.44 -7.36 16.40
N GLN A 135 -13.46 -7.73 17.69
CA GLN A 135 -12.84 -8.95 18.17
C GLN A 135 -13.48 -10.22 17.57
N LEU A 136 -14.80 -10.21 17.36
CA LEU A 136 -15.50 -11.31 16.70
C LEU A 136 -15.03 -11.46 15.24
N VAL A 137 -14.96 -10.36 14.50
CA VAL A 137 -14.48 -10.36 13.10
C VAL A 137 -13.05 -10.85 13.02
N GLU A 138 -12.18 -10.33 13.90
CA GLU A 138 -10.77 -10.73 13.95
C GLU A 138 -10.61 -12.22 14.29
N ALA A 139 -11.34 -12.70 15.30
CA ALA A 139 -11.33 -14.11 15.67
C ALA A 139 -11.81 -15.01 14.53
N GLN A 140 -12.83 -14.58 13.79
CA GLN A 140 -13.36 -15.34 12.66
C GLN A 140 -12.39 -15.34 11.47
N ASN A 141 -11.77 -14.20 11.13
CA ASN A 141 -10.73 -14.13 10.11
C ASN A 141 -9.57 -15.07 10.46
N ARG A 142 -9.11 -15.03 11.73
CA ARG A 142 -8.06 -15.94 12.21
C ARG A 142 -8.45 -17.40 12.14
N ALA A 143 -9.68 -17.75 12.55
CA ALA A 143 -10.19 -19.11 12.46
C ALA A 143 -10.30 -19.60 11.00
N ASN A 144 -10.56 -18.68 10.07
CA ASN A 144 -10.61 -18.96 8.65
C ASN A 144 -9.22 -18.96 7.97
N GLY A 145 -8.13 -18.63 8.68
CA GLY A 145 -6.77 -18.71 8.18
C GLY A 145 -6.24 -17.43 7.52
N PHE A 146 -6.92 -16.28 7.69
CA PHE A 146 -6.51 -15.03 7.01
C PHE A 146 -5.53 -14.15 7.78
N LEU A 147 -5.37 -14.35 9.09
CA LEU A 147 -4.40 -13.61 9.91
C LEU A 147 -3.38 -14.57 10.48
N THR A 148 -2.13 -14.35 10.17
CA THR A 148 -1.01 -15.05 10.83
C THR A 148 -0.80 -14.43 12.20
N SER A 149 -0.60 -15.26 13.24
CA SER A 149 -0.29 -14.81 14.60
C SER A 149 1.01 -13.99 14.58
N GLY A 150 0.93 -12.68 14.51
CA GLY A 150 2.07 -11.76 14.41
C GLY A 150 1.87 -10.56 13.51
N GLU A 151 0.94 -10.59 12.56
CA GLU A 151 0.50 -9.41 11.81
C GLU A 151 -0.65 -8.73 12.55
N GLN A 152 -0.33 -7.95 13.57
CA GLN A 152 -1.30 -7.02 14.14
C GLN A 152 -1.42 -5.81 13.21
N PRO A 153 -2.61 -5.49 12.70
CA PRO A 153 -2.83 -4.22 12.03
C PRO A 153 -2.67 -3.09 13.05
N GLY A 154 -1.60 -2.34 12.94
CA GLY A 154 -1.52 -0.95 13.38
C GLY A 154 -1.42 -0.63 14.85
N THR A 155 -1.44 -1.57 15.79
CA THR A 155 -1.13 -1.31 17.20
C THR A 155 -0.26 -2.44 17.77
N ALA A 156 0.99 -2.50 17.30
CA ALA A 156 2.01 -3.12 18.10
C ALA A 156 2.18 -2.25 19.36
N VAL A 157 1.51 -2.61 20.45
CA VAL A 157 2.01 -2.29 21.79
C VAL A 157 3.33 -3.05 21.91
N ARG A 158 4.37 -2.41 21.40
CA ARG A 158 5.72 -2.91 21.52
C ARG A 158 6.05 -2.84 23.00
N ASN A 159 6.21 -3.96 23.64
CA ASN A 159 6.73 -4.02 25.00
C ASN A 159 8.06 -3.26 25.01
N VAL A 160 8.06 -2.11 25.67
CA VAL A 160 9.20 -1.17 25.76
C VAL A 160 10.42 -1.83 26.40
N ALA A 161 10.24 -2.96 27.07
CA ALA A 161 11.30 -3.74 27.72
C ALA A 161 12.29 -4.43 26.76
N GLU A 162 11.95 -4.60 25.48
CA GLU A 162 12.82 -5.23 24.46
C GLU A 162 13.23 -4.30 23.31
N ALA A 163 13.01 -2.99 23.47
CA ALA A 163 13.36 -2.03 22.42
C ALA A 163 14.88 -1.91 22.32
N GLY A 164 15.44 -2.32 21.20
CA GLY A 164 16.87 -2.18 20.90
C GLY A 164 17.30 -0.70 20.89
N TRP A 165 18.61 -0.45 21.05
CA TRP A 165 19.20 0.90 21.07
C TRP A 165 18.70 1.80 19.95
N TRP A 166 18.58 1.27 18.72
CA TRP A 166 18.08 1.99 17.53
C TRP A 166 16.62 2.48 17.70
N THR A 167 15.79 1.65 18.31
CA THR A 167 14.37 1.99 18.54
C THR A 167 14.26 3.17 19.51
N ILE A 168 15.03 3.15 20.58
CA ILE A 168 14.97 4.17 21.65
C ILE A 168 15.58 5.49 21.18
N HIS A 169 16.73 5.46 20.48
CA HIS A 169 17.50 6.67 20.20
C HIS A 169 17.23 7.29 18.83
N VAL A 170 16.66 6.54 17.89
CA VAL A 170 16.44 7.01 16.51
C VAL A 170 14.98 6.90 16.09
N SER A 171 14.40 5.70 16.17
CA SER A 171 13.05 5.46 15.63
C SER A 171 11.95 6.18 16.41
N GLU A 172 11.99 6.18 17.74
CA GLU A 172 11.00 6.87 18.58
C GLU A 172 11.10 8.41 18.50
N PRO A 173 12.29 9.03 18.61
CA PRO A 173 12.41 10.48 18.47
C PRO A 173 12.00 10.96 17.07
N LEU A 174 12.37 10.23 16.00
CA LEU A 174 11.98 10.54 14.62
C LEU A 174 10.47 10.37 14.41
N GLY A 175 9.89 9.29 14.93
CA GLY A 175 8.45 9.06 14.91
C GLY A 175 7.69 10.13 15.70
N GLY A 176 8.21 10.56 16.86
CA GLY A 176 7.65 11.65 17.65
C GLY A 176 7.75 13.01 16.97
N TRP A 177 8.86 13.29 16.29
CA TRP A 177 9.02 14.50 15.49
C TRP A 177 8.07 14.50 14.28
N SER A 178 7.97 13.38 13.56
CA SER A 178 7.08 13.21 12.42
C SER A 178 5.61 13.41 12.83
N ARG A 179 5.17 12.80 13.92
CA ARG A 179 3.80 13.00 14.45
C ARG A 179 3.53 14.46 14.80
N ARG A 180 4.47 15.15 15.43
CA ARG A 180 4.34 16.59 15.76
C ARG A 180 4.31 17.48 14.52
N ARG A 181 5.04 17.13 13.47
CA ARG A 181 5.17 17.96 12.26
C ARG A 181 4.05 17.72 11.25
N PHE A 182 3.61 16.48 11.10
CA PHE A 182 2.62 16.06 10.07
C PHE A 182 1.25 15.71 10.63
N GLY A 183 1.08 15.84 11.94
CA GLY A 183 -0.13 15.49 12.66
C GLY A 183 -0.25 13.98 12.92
N GLU A 184 -0.88 13.63 14.03
CA GLU A 184 -1.31 12.27 14.27
C GLU A 184 -2.44 11.95 13.28
N ARG A 185 -2.44 10.73 12.76
CA ARG A 185 -3.62 10.17 12.13
C ARG A 185 -4.73 10.32 13.17
N ARG A 186 -5.69 11.21 12.94
CA ARG A 186 -6.80 11.41 13.87
C ARG A 186 -7.52 10.07 13.99
N GLU A 187 -7.32 9.40 15.12
CA GLU A 187 -8.27 8.39 15.55
C GLU A 187 -9.62 9.10 15.61
N ALA A 188 -10.66 8.46 15.06
CA ALA A 188 -12.01 9.02 15.03
C ALA A 188 -12.32 9.55 16.43
N ALA A 189 -12.62 10.85 16.55
CA ALA A 189 -12.76 11.49 17.85
C ALA A 189 -13.91 10.82 18.59
N VAL A 190 -13.57 10.08 19.62
CA VAL A 190 -14.51 9.38 20.47
C VAL A 190 -15.42 10.40 21.13
N VAL A 191 -16.67 10.41 20.72
CA VAL A 191 -17.71 11.19 21.40
C VAL A 191 -18.14 10.35 22.58
N SER A 192 -17.79 10.79 23.79
CA SER A 192 -18.20 10.26 25.12
C SER A 192 -18.95 8.91 25.12
N GLY A 193 -18.21 7.81 25.02
CA GLY A 193 -18.74 6.45 25.17
C GLY A 193 -19.38 5.81 23.92
N PHE A 194 -19.52 6.56 22.83
CA PHE A 194 -20.06 6.08 21.55
C PHE A 194 -19.02 6.20 20.43
N SER A 195 -19.08 5.27 19.48
CA SER A 195 -18.27 5.28 18.25
C SER A 195 -19.18 5.15 17.05
N GLY A 196 -18.68 5.48 15.87
CA GLY A 196 -19.44 5.29 14.62
C GLY A 196 -19.75 3.81 14.37
N ASP A 197 -20.88 3.56 13.72
CA ASP A 197 -21.30 2.21 13.34
C ASP A 197 -20.30 1.57 12.39
N ILE A 198 -20.30 0.24 12.34
CA ILE A 198 -19.46 -0.56 11.43
C ILE A 198 -20.33 -1.43 10.52
N ALA A 199 -19.80 -1.70 9.34
CA ALA A 199 -20.34 -2.77 8.49
C ALA A 199 -19.22 -3.67 7.99
N VAL A 200 -19.60 -4.88 7.58
CA VAL A 200 -18.66 -5.92 7.18
C VAL A 200 -19.02 -6.42 5.80
N ALA A 201 -18.02 -6.50 4.93
CA ALA A 201 -18.11 -7.24 3.68
C ALA A 201 -17.43 -8.60 3.86
N ALA A 202 -18.08 -9.66 3.35
CA ALA A 202 -17.47 -10.98 3.24
C ALA A 202 -16.93 -11.17 1.83
N VAL A 203 -15.70 -11.66 1.73
CA VAL A 203 -15.02 -11.91 0.45
C VAL A 203 -14.45 -13.32 0.44
N SER A 204 -14.56 -14.03 -0.68
CA SER A 204 -13.89 -15.32 -0.92
C SER A 204 -13.36 -15.38 -2.35
N LEU A 205 -12.58 -16.40 -2.71
CA LEU A 205 -12.17 -16.63 -4.10
C LEU A 205 -13.17 -17.56 -4.80
N SER A 206 -13.28 -17.39 -6.12
CA SER A 206 -14.14 -18.23 -6.98
C SER A 206 -13.58 -19.64 -7.19
N GLY A 207 -12.30 -19.86 -6.93
CA GLY A 207 -11.64 -21.14 -7.13
C GLY A 207 -10.36 -21.27 -6.29
N CYS A 208 -9.85 -22.50 -6.20
CA CYS A 208 -8.61 -22.80 -5.50
C CYS A 208 -7.41 -22.26 -6.29
N PRO A 209 -6.52 -21.49 -5.66
CA PRO A 209 -5.24 -21.13 -6.28
C PRO A 209 -4.40 -22.39 -6.58
N GLU A 210 -3.45 -22.26 -7.52
CA GLU A 210 -2.48 -23.32 -7.77
C GLU A 210 -1.66 -23.62 -6.50
N PRO A 211 -1.25 -24.89 -6.29
CA PRO A 211 -0.48 -25.26 -5.12
C PRO A 211 0.76 -24.39 -4.92
N GLY A 212 0.90 -23.82 -3.72
CA GLY A 212 2.00 -22.91 -3.38
C GLY A 212 1.85 -21.50 -3.91
N ARG A 213 0.75 -21.15 -4.56
CA ARG A 213 0.44 -19.78 -5.00
C ARG A 213 -0.50 -19.10 -4.02
N GLU A 214 -0.11 -17.93 -3.56
CA GLU A 214 -0.93 -17.04 -2.74
C GLU A 214 -1.55 -15.93 -3.59
N VAL A 215 -2.80 -15.62 -3.32
CA VAL A 215 -3.52 -14.47 -3.91
C VAL A 215 -3.76 -13.45 -2.81
N VAL A 216 -3.08 -12.33 -2.88
CA VAL A 216 -3.16 -11.27 -1.86
C VAL A 216 -4.14 -10.20 -2.32
N LEU A 217 -5.19 -9.98 -1.56
CA LEU A 217 -6.15 -8.89 -1.75
C LEU A 217 -5.70 -7.69 -0.92
N ASN A 218 -5.38 -6.58 -1.58
CA ASN A 218 -5.10 -5.30 -0.94
C ASN A 218 -6.30 -4.39 -1.19
N THR A 219 -6.99 -4.02 -0.11
CA THR A 219 -8.19 -3.16 -0.16
C THR A 219 -7.81 -1.73 0.21
N SER A 220 -8.21 -0.79 -0.61
CA SER A 220 -7.99 0.64 -0.38
C SER A 220 -9.15 1.47 -0.88
N MET A 221 -9.29 2.70 -0.36
CA MET A 221 -10.29 3.64 -0.82
C MET A 221 -9.96 4.08 -2.25
N ASN A 222 -10.90 3.92 -3.18
CA ASN A 222 -10.80 4.39 -4.55
C ASN A 222 -11.31 5.82 -4.70
N ARG A 223 -12.52 6.06 -4.22
CA ARG A 223 -13.17 7.39 -4.26
C ARG A 223 -14.28 7.49 -3.22
N GLY A 224 -14.75 8.70 -2.97
CA GLY A 224 -15.87 8.98 -2.07
C GLY A 224 -15.48 9.72 -0.81
N ASP A 225 -16.34 9.65 0.19
CA ASP A 225 -16.21 10.40 1.42
C ASP A 225 -15.21 9.71 2.39
N ARG A 226 -14.26 10.50 2.89
CA ARG A 226 -13.27 10.06 3.89
C ARG A 226 -13.87 9.84 5.28
N SER A 227 -15.14 10.20 5.48
CA SER A 227 -15.89 9.88 6.70
C SER A 227 -16.19 8.38 6.83
N VAL A 228 -15.97 7.61 5.78
CA VAL A 228 -15.96 6.14 5.82
C VAL A 228 -14.51 5.67 5.84
N SER A 229 -14.13 4.87 6.81
CA SER A 229 -12.78 4.36 6.96
C SER A 229 -12.74 2.82 6.89
N LEU A 230 -11.67 2.28 6.33
CA LEU A 230 -11.35 0.86 6.39
C LEU A 230 -10.65 0.59 7.73
N VAL A 231 -11.26 -0.24 8.58
CA VAL A 231 -10.76 -0.53 9.93
C VAL A 231 -10.00 -1.85 9.98
N HIS A 232 -10.44 -2.84 9.21
CA HIS A 232 -9.87 -4.19 9.21
C HIS A 232 -10.00 -4.84 7.84
N GLY A 233 -9.05 -5.72 7.48
CA GLY A 233 -9.07 -6.42 6.20
C GLY A 233 -8.48 -5.62 5.03
N ASP A 234 -7.57 -4.69 5.30
CA ASP A 234 -6.81 -3.95 4.29
C ASP A 234 -5.92 -4.87 3.44
N ARG A 235 -5.46 -5.97 4.03
CA ARG A 235 -4.70 -7.02 3.34
C ARG A 235 -5.15 -8.39 3.79
N LEU A 236 -5.59 -9.21 2.82
CA LEU A 236 -6.04 -10.59 3.04
C LEU A 236 -5.30 -11.52 2.08
N THR A 237 -4.77 -12.64 2.60
CA THR A 237 -4.05 -13.62 1.80
C THR A 237 -4.88 -14.88 1.67
N PHE A 238 -5.16 -15.26 0.42
CA PHE A 238 -5.89 -16.47 0.06
C PHE A 238 -4.91 -17.50 -0.48
N ASP A 239 -5.03 -18.74 -0.02
CA ASP A 239 -4.26 -19.89 -0.43
C ASP A 239 -5.13 -21.13 -0.64
N GLU A 240 -4.52 -22.29 -0.89
CA GLU A 240 -5.22 -23.55 -1.08
C GLU A 240 -6.04 -24.01 0.13
N THR A 241 -5.80 -23.48 1.33
CA THR A 241 -6.45 -23.90 2.58
C THR A 241 -7.65 -23.04 2.98
N ASN A 242 -7.72 -21.79 2.48
CA ASN A 242 -8.69 -20.80 2.93
C ASN A 242 -9.50 -20.13 1.80
N TRP A 243 -9.21 -20.40 0.52
CA TRP A 243 -9.79 -19.73 -0.65
C TRP A 243 -11.32 -19.69 -0.65
N ASN A 244 -12.00 -20.75 -0.16
CA ASN A 244 -13.45 -20.89 -0.11
C ASN A 244 -14.07 -20.44 1.21
N ARG A 245 -13.26 -19.94 2.15
CA ARG A 245 -13.74 -19.42 3.43
C ARG A 245 -13.98 -17.93 3.32
N PRO A 246 -14.95 -17.35 4.06
CA PRO A 246 -15.18 -15.93 4.08
C PRO A 246 -14.05 -15.20 4.81
N ALA A 247 -13.45 -14.23 4.13
CA ALA A 247 -12.62 -13.21 4.72
C ALA A 247 -13.45 -11.95 4.95
N TYR A 248 -13.30 -11.30 6.08
CA TYR A 248 -14.12 -10.17 6.48
C TYR A 248 -13.33 -8.87 6.44
N ILE A 249 -13.89 -7.90 5.71
CA ILE A 249 -13.40 -6.53 5.59
C ILE A 249 -14.35 -5.62 6.37
N VAL A 250 -13.82 -4.77 7.25
CA VAL A 250 -14.63 -3.91 8.13
C VAL A 250 -14.49 -2.45 7.73
N PHE A 251 -15.62 -1.81 7.56
CA PHE A 251 -15.75 -0.38 7.33
C PHE A 251 -16.41 0.29 8.54
N GLN A 252 -16.01 1.51 8.85
CA GLN A 252 -16.57 2.30 9.93
C GLN A 252 -16.93 3.70 9.44
N ALA A 253 -18.11 4.18 9.83
CA ALA A 253 -18.51 5.56 9.61
C ALA A 253 -17.92 6.48 10.69
N ASP A 254 -17.60 7.74 10.34
CA ASP A 254 -17.25 8.76 11.31
C ASP A 254 -18.46 9.01 12.24
N PRO A 255 -18.30 8.96 13.57
CA PRO A 255 -19.40 9.17 14.52
C PRO A 255 -20.02 10.59 14.44
N LYS A 256 -19.37 11.52 13.76
CA LYS A 256 -19.86 12.88 13.53
C LYS A 256 -20.68 13.04 12.26
N LEU A 257 -20.81 11.97 11.48
CA LEU A 257 -21.55 12.01 10.22
C LEU A 257 -23.05 12.00 10.48
N GLU A 258 -23.74 13.09 10.13
CA GLU A 258 -25.18 13.26 10.32
C GLU A 258 -25.99 13.01 9.03
N GLN A 259 -25.32 12.98 7.88
CA GLN A 259 -25.94 12.83 6.57
C GLN A 259 -25.51 11.55 5.88
N SER A 260 -26.31 11.11 4.91
CA SER A 260 -25.92 10.00 4.04
C SER A 260 -24.66 10.34 3.26
N SER A 261 -23.81 9.36 3.12
CA SER A 261 -22.54 9.46 2.42
C SER A 261 -22.21 8.13 1.74
N SER A 262 -21.27 8.14 0.80
CA SER A 262 -20.83 6.92 0.13
C SER A 262 -19.35 6.95 -0.15
N ALA A 263 -18.75 5.75 -0.13
CA ALA A 263 -17.37 5.53 -0.50
C ALA A 263 -17.25 4.24 -1.32
N GLU A 264 -16.42 4.26 -2.33
CA GLU A 264 -16.05 3.09 -3.14
C GLU A 264 -14.66 2.62 -2.72
N TYR A 265 -14.57 1.35 -2.35
CA TYR A 265 -13.32 0.67 -2.07
C TYR A 265 -12.96 -0.26 -3.21
N LYS A 266 -11.68 -0.35 -3.50
CA LYS A 266 -11.13 -1.22 -4.53
C LYS A 266 -10.17 -2.21 -3.89
N GLY A 267 -10.44 -3.49 -4.10
CA GLY A 267 -9.54 -4.57 -3.77
C GLY A 267 -8.73 -4.95 -5.01
N LEU A 268 -7.42 -4.89 -4.90
CA LEU A 268 -6.48 -5.28 -5.95
C LEU A 268 -5.72 -6.52 -5.49
N SER A 269 -5.59 -7.48 -6.40
CA SER A 269 -4.69 -8.61 -6.21
C SER A 269 -3.65 -8.57 -7.30
N GLY A 270 -2.46 -8.23 -6.95
CA GLY A 270 -1.34 -8.22 -7.88
C GLY A 270 -0.09 -8.70 -7.18
N ASN A 271 0.87 -9.16 -7.95
CA ASN A 271 2.17 -9.51 -7.39
C ASN A 271 3.02 -8.24 -7.27
N ILE A 272 2.78 -7.45 -6.19
CA ILE A 272 3.49 -6.19 -5.91
C ILE A 272 5.02 -6.40 -5.92
N PRO A 273 5.59 -7.42 -5.22
CA PRO A 273 7.03 -7.66 -5.26
C PRO A 273 7.56 -7.94 -6.67
N PHE A 274 6.83 -8.70 -7.46
CA PHE A 274 7.21 -8.97 -8.86
C PHE A 274 7.15 -7.70 -9.71
N ALA A 275 6.09 -6.91 -9.62
CA ALA A 275 5.91 -5.67 -10.37
C ALA A 275 7.07 -4.69 -10.09
N TRP A 276 7.42 -4.49 -8.84
CA TRP A 276 8.56 -3.64 -8.48
C TRP A 276 9.89 -4.24 -8.88
N SER A 277 10.08 -5.56 -8.78
CA SER A 277 11.30 -6.22 -9.24
C SER A 277 11.53 -5.99 -10.73
N VAL A 278 10.50 -6.23 -11.56
CA VAL A 278 10.57 -5.98 -13.01
C VAL A 278 10.86 -4.51 -13.30
N THR A 279 10.18 -3.59 -12.60
CA THR A 279 10.40 -2.14 -12.75
C THR A 279 11.84 -1.75 -12.44
N PHE A 280 12.43 -2.26 -11.36
CA PHE A 280 13.83 -2.00 -11.02
C PHE A 280 14.81 -2.65 -11.99
N PHE A 281 14.52 -3.84 -12.51
CA PHE A 281 15.36 -4.46 -13.55
C PHE A 281 15.31 -3.68 -14.86
N VAL A 282 14.15 -3.15 -15.26
CA VAL A 282 14.03 -2.25 -16.42
C VAL A 282 14.87 -0.99 -16.19
N LEU A 283 14.77 -0.38 -15.02
CA LEU A 283 15.57 0.79 -14.67
C LEU A 283 17.07 0.48 -14.70
N ALA A 284 17.51 -0.62 -14.11
CA ALA A 284 18.89 -1.06 -14.13
C ALA A 284 19.40 -1.29 -15.57
N GLY A 285 18.60 -1.91 -16.42
CA GLY A 285 18.89 -2.09 -17.84
C GLY A 285 19.08 -0.77 -18.57
N LEU A 286 18.22 0.21 -18.32
CA LEU A 286 18.36 1.56 -18.86
C LEU A 286 19.66 2.23 -18.41
N PHE A 287 20.03 2.10 -17.14
CA PHE A 287 21.31 2.63 -16.64
C PHE A 287 22.52 2.01 -17.35
N VAL A 288 22.50 0.70 -17.55
CA VAL A 288 23.57 0.00 -18.29
C VAL A 288 23.63 0.48 -19.74
N LEU A 289 22.49 0.60 -20.41
CA LEU A 289 22.40 1.10 -21.80
C LEU A 289 22.92 2.54 -21.91
N PHE A 290 22.55 3.43 -21.01
CA PHE A 290 23.06 4.79 -20.99
C PHE A 290 24.56 4.85 -20.65
N GLY A 291 25.05 4.01 -19.74
CA GLY A 291 26.48 3.90 -19.44
C GLY A 291 27.28 3.46 -20.67
N LEU A 292 26.80 2.45 -21.40
CA LEU A 292 27.39 2.03 -22.67
C LEU A 292 27.34 3.11 -23.72
N TRP A 293 26.18 3.78 -23.87
CA TRP A 293 26.04 4.92 -24.77
C TRP A 293 27.05 6.02 -24.49
N HIS A 294 27.23 6.41 -23.23
CA HIS A 294 28.20 7.43 -22.83
C HIS A 294 29.62 7.03 -23.22
N ARG A 295 29.97 5.75 -23.11
CA ARG A 295 31.31 5.27 -23.50
C ARG A 295 31.62 5.49 -24.99
N PHE A 296 30.59 5.47 -25.86
CA PHE A 296 30.75 5.61 -27.30
C PHE A 296 30.47 7.01 -27.80
N ALA A 297 29.52 7.73 -27.18
CA ALA A 297 29.04 9.04 -27.63
C ALA A 297 29.83 10.22 -27.07
N LEU A 298 30.39 10.08 -25.85
CA LEU A 298 31.15 11.18 -25.27
C LEU A 298 32.56 11.27 -25.87
N PRO A 299 33.01 12.47 -26.26
CA PRO A 299 34.38 12.70 -26.73
C PRO A 299 35.36 12.39 -25.59
N ARG A 300 36.47 11.77 -25.92
CA ARG A 300 37.57 11.58 -24.95
C ARG A 300 38.26 12.92 -24.75
N PRO A 301 38.45 13.35 -23.49
CA PRO A 301 39.27 14.53 -23.23
C PRO A 301 40.66 14.32 -23.85
N GLY A 302 41.10 15.22 -24.73
CA GLY A 302 42.45 15.16 -25.30
C GLY A 302 43.46 15.23 -24.18
N SER A 303 44.43 14.34 -24.18
CA SER A 303 45.63 14.45 -23.37
C SER A 303 46.54 15.44 -24.09
N ASP A 304 46.30 16.74 -23.95
CA ASP A 304 47.25 17.76 -24.24
C ASP A 304 48.08 18.08 -23.02
#